data_ae101917400a8e8b7a9bebd8a04249e2
#
_entry.id   ae101917400a8e8b7a9bebd8a04249e2
#
_cell.length_a   1.000
_cell.length_b   1.000
_cell.length_c   1.000
_cell.angle_alpha   90.00
_cell.angle_beta   90.00
_cell.angle_gamma   90.00
#
_symmetry.space_group_name_H-M   'P 1'
#
loop_
_entity.id
_entity.type
_entity.pdbx_description
1 polymer ?
#
loop_
_entity_poly.entity_id
_entity_poly.type
_entity_poly.pdbx_seq_one_letter_code
_entity_poly.pdbx_strand_id
1 'polypeptide(L)' 'QFPGVFMVCRRCGKLSELQDPALMAAFSRSVERSGHHLACHEFEIATICPDCR' A
#
# COMPACT_ATOMS: atom_id res chain seq x y z
N GLN A 1 4.89 9.76 -11.64
CA GLN A 1 4.48 8.54 -10.97
C GLN A 1 4.22 8.80 -9.50
N PHE A 2 3.10 8.34 -8.99
CA PHE A 2 2.65 8.65 -7.65
C PHE A 2 2.92 7.47 -6.71
N PRO A 3 3.37 7.74 -5.49
CA PRO A 3 3.43 6.69 -4.49
C PRO A 3 2.03 6.23 -4.15
N GLY A 4 1.84 4.94 -4.01
CA GLY A 4 0.53 4.42 -3.72
C GLY A 4 0.57 3.01 -3.19
N VAL A 5 -0.56 2.62 -2.63
CA VAL A 5 -0.76 1.28 -2.10
C VAL A 5 -1.86 0.63 -2.93
N PHE A 6 -1.55 -0.52 -3.51
CA PHE A 6 -2.52 -1.28 -4.28
C PHE A 6 -3.12 -2.35 -3.38
N MET A 7 -4.46 -2.37 -3.33
CA MET A 7 -5.20 -3.33 -2.53
C MET A 7 -5.78 -4.37 -3.46
N VAL A 8 -5.47 -5.63 -3.21
CA VAL A 8 -5.96 -6.74 -4.01
C VAL A 8 -6.87 -7.58 -3.12
N CYS A 9 -8.13 -7.71 -3.51
CA CYS A 9 -9.05 -8.54 -2.76
C CYS A 9 -8.68 -10.00 -2.93
N ARG A 10 -8.51 -10.71 -1.82
CA ARG A 10 -8.12 -12.11 -1.85
C ARG A 10 -9.24 -13.02 -2.33
N ARG A 11 -10.47 -12.53 -2.34
CA ARG A 11 -11.62 -13.35 -2.72
C ARG A 11 -12.00 -13.19 -4.18
N CYS A 12 -12.10 -11.94 -4.65
CA CYS A 12 -12.55 -11.70 -6.01
C CYS A 12 -11.45 -11.19 -6.94
N GLY A 13 -10.28 -10.84 -6.39
CA GLY A 13 -9.18 -10.33 -7.19
C GLY A 13 -9.29 -8.88 -7.59
N LYS A 14 -10.28 -8.18 -7.08
CA LYS A 14 -10.48 -6.77 -7.42
C LYS A 14 -9.27 -5.94 -6.98
N LEU A 15 -8.79 -5.11 -7.88
CA LEU A 15 -7.66 -4.23 -7.63
C LEU A 15 -8.17 -2.82 -7.36
N SER A 16 -7.70 -2.24 -6.28
CA SER A 16 -8.03 -0.86 -5.91
C SER A 16 -6.76 -0.15 -5.49
N GLU A 17 -6.80 1.17 -5.52
CA GLU A 17 -5.65 1.97 -5.15
C GLU A 17 -6.02 2.85 -3.96
N LEU A 18 -5.16 2.84 -2.95
CA LEU A 18 -5.31 3.69 -1.78
C LEU A 18 -4.28 4.80 -1.88
N GLN A 19 -4.75 6.02 -2.00
CA GLN A 19 -3.87 7.19 -2.08
C GLN A 19 -3.97 7.96 -0.78
N ASP A 20 -2.93 7.86 0.03
CA ASP A 20 -2.88 8.49 1.34
C ASP A 20 -1.47 8.97 1.58
N PRO A 21 -1.17 10.24 1.26
CA PRO A 21 0.19 10.76 1.41
C PRO A 21 0.72 10.69 2.84
N ALA A 22 -0.16 10.87 3.83
CA ALA A 22 0.26 10.78 5.22
C ALA A 22 0.71 9.37 5.57
N LEU A 23 -0.03 8.38 5.09
CA LEU A 23 0.31 6.98 5.31
C LEU A 23 1.65 6.66 4.63
N MET A 24 1.84 7.11 3.41
CA MET A 24 3.08 6.85 2.68
C MET A 24 4.27 7.49 3.38
N ALA A 25 4.10 8.71 3.88
CA ALA A 25 5.17 9.38 4.61
C ALA A 25 5.52 8.63 5.89
N ALA A 26 4.51 8.17 6.63
CA ALA A 26 4.74 7.42 7.86
C ALA A 26 5.44 6.10 7.56
N PHE A 27 5.05 5.43 6.50
CA PHE A 27 5.63 4.16 6.10
C PHE A 27 7.10 4.35 5.72
N SER A 28 7.37 5.38 4.95
CA SER A 28 8.73 5.70 4.52
C SER A 28 9.63 5.96 5.74
N ARG A 29 9.12 6.73 6.72
CA ARG A 29 9.88 7.00 7.93
C ARG A 29 10.16 5.73 8.72
N SER A 30 9.19 4.83 8.79
CA SER A 30 9.39 3.57 9.50
C SER A 30 10.46 2.72 8.85
N VAL A 31 10.46 2.66 7.54
CA VAL A 31 11.47 1.92 6.79
C VAL A 31 12.84 2.53 7.04
N GLU A 32 12.94 3.87 6.97
CA GLU A 32 14.21 4.55 7.20
C GLU A 32 14.75 4.30 8.59
N ARG A 33 13.87 4.32 9.60
CA ARG A 33 14.28 4.10 10.98
C ARG A 33 14.83 2.68 11.19
N SER A 34 14.41 1.75 10.37
CA SER A 34 14.92 0.37 10.47
C SER A 34 16.27 0.20 9.76
N GLY A 35 16.78 1.26 9.15
CA GLY A 35 18.05 1.23 8.44
C GLY A 35 17.92 0.88 6.98
N HIS A 36 16.72 0.86 6.46
CA HIS A 36 16.47 0.51 5.07
C HIS A 36 16.03 1.75 4.28
N HIS A 37 16.03 1.62 2.98
CA HIS A 37 15.47 2.63 2.09
C HIS A 37 14.44 1.97 1.21
N LEU A 38 13.38 2.72 0.90
CA LEU A 38 12.38 2.24 -0.04
C LEU A 38 12.99 2.20 -1.44
N ALA A 39 12.94 1.04 -2.07
CA ALA A 39 13.41 0.90 -3.44
C ALA A 39 12.42 1.49 -4.43
N CYS A 40 11.15 1.46 -4.08
CA CYS A 40 10.09 2.08 -4.89
C CYS A 40 8.98 2.51 -3.96
N HIS A 41 7.99 3.21 -4.51
CA HIS A 41 6.89 3.73 -3.71
C HIS A 41 5.57 3.05 -4.06
N GLU A 42 5.65 1.81 -4.53
CA GLU A 42 4.49 1.03 -4.86
C GLU A 42 4.42 -0.19 -3.97
N PHE A 43 3.27 -0.38 -3.34
CA PHE A 43 3.05 -1.49 -2.42
C PHE A 43 1.79 -2.22 -2.81
N GLU A 44 1.78 -3.52 -2.56
CA GLU A 44 0.62 -4.34 -2.82
C GLU A 44 0.25 -5.05 -1.53
N ILE A 45 -1.01 -4.91 -1.12
CA ILE A 45 -1.48 -5.54 0.10
C ILE A 45 -2.71 -6.37 -0.19
N ALA A 46 -2.85 -7.45 0.57
CA ALA A 46 -4.02 -8.31 0.49
C ALA A 46 -5.12 -7.74 1.35
N THR A 47 -6.32 -7.62 0.77
CA THR A 47 -7.46 -7.07 1.49
C THR A 47 -8.69 -7.91 1.21
N ILE A 48 -9.81 -7.53 1.81
CA ILE A 48 -11.12 -8.05 1.47
C ILE A 48 -11.96 -6.86 1.07
N CYS A 49 -12.40 -6.81 -0.17
CA CYS A 49 -13.11 -5.65 -0.68
C CYS A 49 -14.51 -5.55 -0.04
N PRO A 50 -15.16 -4.37 -0.15
CA PRO A 50 -16.47 -4.19 0.49
C PRO A 50 -17.52 -5.17 0.02
N ASP A 51 -17.40 -5.66 -1.20
CA ASP A 51 -18.39 -6.60 -1.73
C ASP A 51 -18.19 -8.02 -1.22
N CYS A 52 -17.00 -8.32 -0.67
CA CYS A 52 -16.66 -9.66 -0.20
C CYS A 52 -16.66 -9.79 1.32
N ARG A 53 -16.73 -8.68 2.02
CA ARG A 53 -16.71 -8.67 3.49
C ARG A 53 -17.96 -9.31 4.05
#